data_feded5a35026a512d6cf1d4f4bc2a3b7
#
_entry.id   feded5a35026a512d6cf1d4f4bc2a3b7
#
_cell.length_a   1.000
_cell.length_b   1.000
_cell.length_c   1.000
_cell.angle_alpha   90.00
_cell.angle_beta   90.00
_cell.angle_gamma   90.00
#
_symmetry.space_group_name_H-M   'P 1'
#
loop_
_entity.id
_entity.type
_entity.pdbx_description
1 polymer ?
#
loop_
_entity_poly.entity_id
_entity_poly.type
_entity_poly.pdbx_seq_one_letter_code
_entity_poly.pdbx_strand_id
1 'polypeptide(L)'
;MVSVLQFYFAGGDQVTTRIPAPDYTPLFSRLQNTALAPWLETLPATIERHFNCERWGDLPRWLNCIAQLPVLEPESICLDADTVSFRAKNPLSDTEKLHVETALRGLHPWRKGPFSIADIFIDTEWRSDWKWQRLAPHIAPLQGKTVLDVGCGSGYHAWRMRGAGAELVIGIEPSPLFVVQYWALQHFLQNDDVFVVPAACEDLPSNLQAFDTVFSMGVLYHRRSPMDHLLELKQLLKPDGQLVLETLVIDGDENTVL
;
A
#
# COMPACT_ATOMS: atom_id res chain seq x y z
N MET A 1 -2.71 -26.07 4.10
CA MET A 1 -3.48 -25.52 5.25
C MET A 1 -2.92 -24.12 5.50
N VAL A 2 -3.56 -23.08 4.98
CA VAL A 2 -3.09 -21.69 5.16
C VAL A 2 -3.50 -21.28 6.56
N SER A 3 -2.51 -20.99 7.42
CA SER A 3 -2.72 -20.55 8.79
C SER A 3 -3.23 -19.10 8.76
N VAL A 4 -4.44 -18.87 9.25
CA VAL A 4 -4.93 -17.51 9.52
C VAL A 4 -4.02 -16.93 10.61
N LEU A 5 -3.33 -15.82 10.28
CA LEU A 5 -2.49 -15.11 11.25
C LEU A 5 -3.36 -14.63 12.42
N GLN A 6 -3.18 -15.24 13.59
CA GLN A 6 -3.85 -14.85 14.82
C GLN A 6 -2.83 -14.17 15.72
N PHE A 7 -2.97 -12.87 15.94
CA PHE A 7 -2.17 -12.17 16.93
C PHE A 7 -2.78 -12.35 18.32
N TYR A 8 -1.99 -12.92 19.25
CA TYR A 8 -2.34 -13.01 20.67
C TYR A 8 -1.57 -11.95 21.44
N PHE A 9 -2.29 -11.15 22.21
CA PHE A 9 -1.68 -10.18 23.14
C PHE A 9 -1.70 -10.76 24.55
N ALA A 10 -0.53 -10.95 25.17
CA ALA A 10 -0.41 -11.27 26.57
C ALA A 10 -0.46 -9.98 27.40
N GLY A 11 -1.58 -9.71 28.04
CA GLY A 11 -1.74 -8.57 28.95
C GLY A 11 -2.90 -8.86 29.89
N GLY A 12 -2.65 -8.77 31.24
CA GLY A 12 -3.51 -9.22 32.31
C GLY A 12 -4.96 -8.70 32.25
N ASP A 13 -5.87 -9.54 32.71
CA ASP A 13 -7.29 -9.35 33.08
C ASP A 13 -8.03 -8.16 32.44
N GLN A 14 -8.22 -8.22 31.13
CA GLN A 14 -9.28 -7.47 30.43
C GLN A 14 -9.77 -8.29 29.24
N VAL A 15 -11.07 -8.21 28.97
CA VAL A 15 -11.75 -8.80 27.80
C VAL A 15 -10.88 -8.62 26.57
N THR A 16 -10.27 -9.69 26.08
CA THR A 16 -9.45 -9.68 24.86
C THR A 16 -10.35 -9.39 23.67
N THR A 17 -10.54 -8.13 23.38
CA THR A 17 -11.17 -7.71 22.12
C THR A 17 -10.23 -8.15 21.00
N ARG A 18 -10.64 -9.15 20.25
CA ARG A 18 -9.89 -9.70 19.12
C ARG A 18 -9.79 -8.61 18.05
N ILE A 19 -8.66 -7.94 17.95
CA ILE A 19 -8.42 -6.97 16.88
C ILE A 19 -8.18 -7.78 15.61
N PRO A 20 -8.99 -7.60 14.54
CA PRO A 20 -8.80 -8.37 13.31
C PRO A 20 -7.46 -7.99 12.69
N ALA A 21 -6.61 -8.98 12.47
CA ALA A 21 -5.40 -8.81 11.68
C ALA A 21 -5.79 -8.62 10.19
N PRO A 22 -5.02 -7.86 9.41
CA PRO A 22 -5.17 -7.80 7.97
C PRO A 22 -5.18 -9.18 7.33
N ASP A 23 -6.17 -9.47 6.48
CA ASP A 23 -6.29 -10.77 5.81
C ASP A 23 -5.62 -10.72 4.42
N TYR A 24 -4.49 -11.41 4.27
CA TYR A 24 -3.78 -11.55 3.00
C TYR A 24 -4.13 -12.83 2.22
N THR A 25 -5.13 -13.60 2.68
CA THR A 25 -5.60 -14.82 1.97
C THR A 25 -5.99 -14.56 0.51
N PRO A 26 -6.69 -13.45 0.17
CA PRO A 26 -6.99 -13.12 -1.22
C PRO A 26 -5.70 -12.91 -2.05
N LEU A 27 -4.69 -12.20 -1.51
CA LEU A 27 -3.41 -12.03 -2.18
C LEU A 27 -2.73 -13.39 -2.41
N PHE A 28 -2.64 -14.23 -1.40
CA PHE A 28 -1.99 -15.54 -1.53
C PHE A 28 -2.67 -16.37 -2.61
N SER A 29 -4.00 -16.33 -2.69
CA SER A 29 -4.75 -17.02 -3.74
C SER A 29 -4.47 -16.46 -5.14
N ARG A 30 -4.31 -15.14 -5.27
CA ARG A 30 -3.97 -14.47 -6.53
C ARG A 30 -2.56 -14.81 -7.02
N LEU A 31 -1.60 -15.03 -6.11
CA LEU A 31 -0.22 -15.37 -6.46
C LEU A 31 -0.05 -16.83 -6.88
N GLN A 32 -0.92 -17.73 -6.42
CA GLN A 32 -0.85 -19.14 -6.79
C GLN A 32 -0.94 -19.34 -8.31
N ASN A 33 -0.13 -20.25 -8.83
CA ASN A 33 -0.07 -20.58 -10.27
C ASN A 33 0.32 -19.41 -11.19
N THR A 34 0.96 -18.38 -10.68
CA THR A 34 1.53 -17.26 -11.43
C THR A 34 3.05 -17.23 -11.31
N ALA A 35 3.71 -16.34 -12.07
CA ALA A 35 5.13 -16.09 -11.90
C ALA A 35 5.51 -15.54 -10.50
N LEU A 36 4.53 -15.09 -9.73
CA LEU A 36 4.71 -14.62 -8.35
C LEU A 36 4.64 -15.74 -7.29
N ALA A 37 4.29 -16.99 -7.69
CA ALA A 37 4.16 -18.11 -6.76
C ALA A 37 5.42 -18.37 -5.90
N PRO A 38 6.66 -18.19 -6.39
CA PRO A 38 7.86 -18.35 -5.54
C PRO A 38 7.88 -17.42 -4.33
N TRP A 39 7.25 -16.25 -4.40
CA TRP A 39 7.19 -15.32 -3.27
C TRP A 39 6.36 -15.86 -2.10
N LEU A 40 5.40 -16.75 -2.35
CA LEU A 40 4.59 -17.38 -1.29
C LEU A 40 5.41 -18.18 -0.30
N GLU A 41 6.62 -18.62 -0.65
CA GLU A 41 7.51 -19.35 0.26
C GLU A 41 7.99 -18.48 1.43
N THR A 42 8.17 -17.17 1.20
CA THR A 42 8.70 -16.23 2.20
C THR A 42 7.70 -15.18 2.66
N LEU A 43 6.71 -14.86 1.84
CA LEU A 43 5.77 -13.76 2.07
C LEU A 43 5.01 -13.84 3.40
N PRO A 44 4.45 -15.00 3.83
CA PRO A 44 3.75 -15.09 5.12
C PRO A 44 4.66 -14.74 6.31
N ALA A 45 5.88 -15.29 6.33
CA ALA A 45 6.86 -15.01 7.39
C ALA A 45 7.34 -13.55 7.36
N THR A 46 7.44 -12.95 6.17
CA THR A 46 7.77 -11.54 6.02
C THR A 46 6.68 -10.65 6.61
N ILE A 47 5.41 -10.92 6.32
CA ILE A 47 4.27 -10.20 6.88
C ILE A 47 4.29 -10.29 8.41
N GLU A 48 4.44 -11.49 8.97
CA GLU A 48 4.50 -11.71 10.42
C GLU A 48 5.65 -10.93 11.08
N ARG A 49 6.83 -10.95 10.47
CA ARG A 49 8.02 -10.25 10.99
C ARG A 49 7.83 -8.72 11.01
N HIS A 50 7.21 -8.15 9.97
CA HIS A 50 6.99 -6.70 9.87
C HIS A 50 5.76 -6.24 10.66
N PHE A 51 4.71 -7.05 10.77
CA PHE A 51 3.51 -6.78 11.55
C PHE A 51 3.64 -7.36 12.96
N ASN A 52 4.67 -6.94 13.69
CA ASN A 52 4.99 -7.46 15.02
C ASN A 52 4.79 -6.36 16.08
N CYS A 53 3.90 -6.61 17.06
CA CYS A 53 3.56 -5.66 18.12
C CYS A 53 4.70 -5.46 19.12
N GLU A 54 5.60 -6.41 19.30
CA GLU A 54 6.78 -6.24 20.15
C GLU A 54 7.76 -5.22 19.54
N ARG A 55 7.85 -5.22 18.21
CA ARG A 55 8.66 -4.24 17.47
C ARG A 55 7.97 -2.88 17.32
N TRP A 56 6.64 -2.87 17.19
CA TRP A 56 5.84 -1.71 16.90
C TRP A 56 4.75 -1.52 17.95
N GLY A 57 5.08 -0.87 19.07
CA GLY A 57 4.18 -0.69 20.20
C GLY A 57 2.87 0.02 19.90
N ASP A 58 2.83 0.87 18.84
CA ASP A 58 1.61 1.55 18.39
C ASP A 58 0.71 0.70 17.48
N LEU A 59 1.20 -0.44 16.99
CA LEU A 59 0.44 -1.27 16.04
C LEU A 59 -0.94 -1.68 16.56
N PRO A 60 -1.12 -2.11 17.83
CA PRO A 60 -2.44 -2.43 18.36
C PRO A 60 -3.40 -1.24 18.32
N ARG A 61 -2.92 -0.04 18.64
CA ARG A 61 -3.70 1.20 18.59
C ARG A 61 -4.16 1.51 17.17
N TRP A 62 -3.26 1.38 16.16
CA TRP A 62 -3.62 1.61 14.77
C TRP A 62 -4.63 0.58 14.25
N LEU A 63 -4.44 -0.70 14.54
CA LEU A 63 -5.39 -1.76 14.15
C LEU A 63 -6.77 -1.54 14.80
N ASN A 64 -6.80 -1.04 16.05
CA ASN A 64 -8.05 -0.68 16.70
C ASN A 64 -8.79 0.48 15.99
N CYS A 65 -8.08 1.40 15.34
CA CYS A 65 -8.73 2.44 14.52
C CYS A 65 -9.51 1.80 13.35
N ILE A 66 -8.96 0.77 12.69
CA ILE A 66 -9.69 0.03 11.63
C ILE A 66 -10.91 -0.69 12.21
N ALA A 67 -10.77 -1.33 13.37
CA ALA A 67 -11.87 -2.05 14.01
C ALA A 67 -13.07 -1.17 14.39
N GLN A 68 -12.86 0.14 14.48
CA GLN A 68 -13.91 1.12 14.75
C GLN A 68 -14.60 1.64 13.48
N LEU A 69 -14.10 1.34 12.28
CA LEU A 69 -14.70 1.80 11.05
C LEU A 69 -16.02 1.05 10.76
N PRO A 70 -17.09 1.76 10.40
CA PRO A 70 -18.37 1.13 10.04
C PRO A 70 -18.28 0.42 8.70
N VAL A 71 -19.06 -0.64 8.52
CA VAL A 71 -19.29 -1.24 7.21
C VAL A 71 -20.29 -0.38 6.45
N LEU A 72 -19.91 0.12 5.28
CA LEU A 72 -20.74 0.98 4.45
C LEU A 72 -20.94 0.35 3.06
N GLU A 73 -22.18 0.43 2.54
CA GLU A 73 -22.44 0.05 1.15
C GLU A 73 -21.95 1.14 0.21
N PRO A 74 -21.18 0.81 -0.86
CA PRO A 74 -20.75 1.79 -1.84
C PRO A 74 -21.90 2.26 -2.75
N GLU A 75 -22.00 3.56 -2.96
CA GLU A 75 -22.70 4.15 -4.11
C GLU A 75 -21.75 4.18 -5.31
N SER A 76 -20.51 4.64 -5.07
CA SER A 76 -19.46 4.69 -6.09
C SER A 76 -18.07 4.64 -5.49
N ILE A 77 -17.15 4.05 -6.25
CA ILE A 77 -15.71 4.03 -5.98
C ILE A 77 -15.01 4.62 -7.20
N CYS A 78 -14.13 5.60 -6.98
CA CYS A 78 -13.36 6.24 -8.04
C CYS A 78 -11.87 6.12 -7.75
N LEU A 79 -11.15 5.39 -8.61
CA LEU A 79 -9.71 5.15 -8.49
C LEU A 79 -8.90 5.91 -9.55
N ASP A 80 -9.53 6.45 -10.59
CA ASP A 80 -8.91 7.11 -11.74
C ASP A 80 -8.93 8.64 -11.69
N ALA A 81 -9.50 9.22 -10.63
CA ALA A 81 -9.46 10.67 -10.38
C ALA A 81 -8.31 11.06 -9.42
N ASP A 82 -7.99 12.34 -9.36
CA ASP A 82 -6.93 12.89 -8.49
C ASP A 82 -7.16 12.58 -7.02
N THR A 83 -8.41 12.57 -6.59
CA THR A 83 -8.81 12.09 -5.27
C THR A 83 -9.36 10.67 -5.38
N VAL A 84 -8.64 9.70 -4.84
CA VAL A 84 -9.18 8.34 -4.70
C VAL A 84 -10.34 8.39 -3.72
N SER A 85 -11.52 7.94 -4.13
CA SER A 85 -12.73 8.16 -3.35
C SER A 85 -13.65 6.95 -3.24
N PHE A 86 -14.33 6.91 -2.09
CA PHE A 86 -15.45 6.06 -1.79
C PHE A 86 -16.64 6.93 -1.38
N ARG A 87 -17.77 6.80 -2.06
CA ARG A 87 -19.03 7.42 -1.67
C ARG A 87 -19.96 6.35 -1.10
N ALA A 88 -20.50 6.60 0.07
CA ALA A 88 -21.49 5.73 0.69
C ALA A 88 -22.89 5.92 0.05
N LYS A 89 -23.62 4.83 -0.14
CA LYS A 89 -24.98 4.84 -0.67
C LYS A 89 -25.95 5.64 0.21
N ASN A 90 -25.77 5.53 1.52
CA ASN A 90 -26.52 6.33 2.49
C ASN A 90 -25.56 7.34 3.13
N PRO A 91 -25.90 8.64 3.09
CA PRO A 91 -25.08 9.67 3.74
C PRO A 91 -24.95 9.39 5.24
N LEU A 92 -23.75 9.58 5.78
CA LEU A 92 -23.52 9.47 7.21
C LEU A 92 -24.13 10.68 7.94
N SER A 93 -24.70 10.44 9.11
CA SER A 93 -25.04 11.48 10.07
C SER A 93 -23.75 12.20 10.57
N ASP A 94 -23.88 13.38 11.14
CA ASP A 94 -22.74 14.14 11.68
C ASP A 94 -21.99 13.33 12.76
N THR A 95 -22.71 12.57 13.58
CA THR A 95 -22.11 11.71 14.60
C THR A 95 -21.30 10.57 14.00
N GLU A 96 -21.83 9.92 12.96
CA GLU A 96 -21.12 8.85 12.25
C GLU A 96 -19.90 9.39 11.50
N LYS A 97 -20.02 10.56 10.85
CA LYS A 97 -18.87 11.24 10.22
C LYS A 97 -17.77 11.54 11.23
N LEU A 98 -18.13 12.11 12.38
CA LEU A 98 -17.17 12.40 13.44
C LEU A 98 -16.48 11.13 13.94
N HIS A 99 -17.21 10.03 14.06
CA HIS A 99 -16.65 8.75 14.48
C HIS A 99 -15.63 8.21 13.46
N VAL A 100 -15.98 8.17 12.18
CA VAL A 100 -15.07 7.75 11.09
C VAL A 100 -13.85 8.66 11.01
N GLU A 101 -14.07 9.98 11.05
CA GLU A 101 -12.97 10.97 11.02
C GLU A 101 -12.02 10.78 12.20
N THR A 102 -12.54 10.53 13.39
CA THR A 102 -11.73 10.29 14.61
C THR A 102 -10.86 9.04 14.43
N ALA A 103 -11.43 7.96 13.92
CA ALA A 103 -10.68 6.72 13.64
C ALA A 103 -9.58 6.95 12.60
N LEU A 104 -9.87 7.64 11.48
CA LEU A 104 -8.90 7.97 10.45
C LEU A 104 -7.81 8.93 10.94
N ARG A 105 -8.16 9.91 11.80
CA ARG A 105 -7.19 10.80 12.47
C ARG A 105 -6.26 10.05 13.42
N GLY A 106 -6.70 8.95 14.02
CA GLY A 106 -5.87 8.06 14.82
C GLY A 106 -4.71 7.41 14.08
N LEU A 107 -4.75 7.45 12.73
CA LEU A 107 -3.72 6.94 11.82
C LEU A 107 -2.80 8.04 11.24
N HIS A 108 -2.84 9.28 11.76
CA HIS A 108 -1.91 10.33 11.32
C HIS A 108 -0.44 9.97 11.61
N PRO A 109 0.52 10.48 10.79
CA PRO A 109 0.34 11.38 9.65
C PRO A 109 -0.01 10.63 8.36
N TRP A 110 -0.93 11.18 7.57
CA TRP A 110 -1.22 10.74 6.21
C TRP A 110 -0.27 11.46 5.24
N ARG A 111 0.60 10.70 4.57
CA ARG A 111 1.63 11.30 3.72
C ARG A 111 1.28 11.33 2.25
N LYS A 112 0.72 10.26 1.69
CA LYS A 112 0.36 10.15 0.27
C LYS A 112 -1.15 10.18 0.10
N GLY A 113 -1.65 10.94 -0.90
CA GLY A 113 -3.06 11.11 -1.22
C GLY A 113 -3.27 12.19 -2.28
N PRO A 114 -4.46 12.81 -2.36
CA PRO A 114 -5.53 12.82 -1.35
C PRO A 114 -6.55 11.67 -1.49
N PHE A 115 -7.36 11.50 -0.43
CA PHE A 115 -8.48 10.56 -0.42
C PHE A 115 -9.77 11.24 0.03
N SER A 116 -10.92 10.65 -0.33
CA SER A 116 -12.24 11.05 0.18
C SER A 116 -13.05 9.81 0.52
N ILE A 117 -13.39 9.63 1.78
CA ILE A 117 -14.14 8.46 2.28
C ILE A 117 -15.45 8.95 2.89
N ALA A 118 -16.59 8.60 2.29
CA ALA A 118 -17.92 8.99 2.74
C ALA A 118 -18.03 10.51 3.02
N ASP A 119 -17.53 11.34 2.09
CA ASP A 119 -17.43 12.79 2.15
C ASP A 119 -16.46 13.34 3.22
N ILE A 120 -15.66 12.49 3.85
CA ILE A 120 -14.56 12.91 4.71
C ILE A 120 -13.31 13.03 3.85
N PHE A 121 -12.82 14.27 3.69
CA PHE A 121 -11.60 14.54 2.93
C PHE A 121 -10.37 14.31 3.80
N ILE A 122 -9.47 13.45 3.32
CA ILE A 122 -8.16 13.18 3.93
C ILE A 122 -7.12 13.95 3.14
N ASP A 123 -6.79 15.14 3.64
CA ASP A 123 -5.66 15.90 3.15
C ASP A 123 -4.35 15.25 3.59
N THR A 124 -3.33 15.33 2.74
CA THR A 124 -2.08 14.61 2.94
C THR A 124 -0.87 15.52 2.80
N GLU A 125 0.22 15.16 3.48
CA GLU A 125 1.46 15.94 3.49
C GLU A 125 1.99 16.17 2.07
N TRP A 126 1.87 15.18 1.19
CA TRP A 126 2.32 15.28 -0.20
C TRP A 126 1.16 15.12 -1.17
N ARG A 127 1.13 16.00 -2.16
CA ARG A 127 0.18 15.98 -3.27
C ARG A 127 0.61 14.92 -4.30
N SER A 128 0.26 13.66 -4.01
CA SER A 128 0.61 12.52 -4.85
C SER A 128 -0.13 12.53 -6.20
N ASP A 129 -1.29 13.18 -6.25
CA ASP A 129 -2.04 13.48 -7.48
C ASP A 129 -1.22 14.27 -8.49
N TRP A 130 -0.51 15.30 -8.06
CA TRP A 130 0.38 16.08 -8.93
C TRP A 130 1.54 15.25 -9.48
N LYS A 131 2.07 14.34 -8.66
CA LYS A 131 3.10 13.39 -9.13
C LYS A 131 2.53 12.47 -10.19
N TRP A 132 1.36 11.89 -9.96
CA TRP A 132 0.69 11.01 -10.91
C TRP A 132 0.38 11.72 -12.23
N GLN A 133 -0.14 12.93 -12.20
CA GLN A 133 -0.40 13.74 -13.40
C GLN A 133 0.85 13.96 -14.26
N ARG A 134 2.01 14.16 -13.63
CA ARG A 134 3.29 14.30 -14.37
C ARG A 134 3.78 12.99 -14.97
N LEU A 135 3.53 11.87 -14.30
CA LEU A 135 4.06 10.56 -14.72
C LEU A 135 3.17 9.85 -15.74
N ALA A 136 1.86 9.87 -15.52
CA ALA A 136 0.91 9.05 -16.29
C ALA A 136 1.00 9.23 -17.81
N PRO A 137 1.21 10.45 -18.38
CA PRO A 137 1.37 10.63 -19.82
C PRO A 137 2.66 10.03 -20.41
N HIS A 138 3.64 9.66 -19.59
CA HIS A 138 4.99 9.26 -20.03
C HIS A 138 5.30 7.79 -19.76
N ILE A 139 4.41 7.05 -19.14
CA ILE A 139 4.60 5.62 -18.85
C ILE A 139 3.86 4.74 -19.86
N ALA A 140 4.33 3.51 -20.03
CA ALA A 140 3.59 2.53 -20.83
C ALA A 140 2.20 2.26 -20.22
N PRO A 141 1.18 1.96 -21.03
CA PRO A 141 -0.15 1.64 -20.55
C PRO A 141 -0.15 0.51 -19.52
N LEU A 142 -0.87 0.69 -18.42
CA LEU A 142 -0.97 -0.28 -17.33
C LEU A 142 -2.10 -1.29 -17.54
N GLN A 143 -2.93 -1.15 -18.57
CA GLN A 143 -4.05 -2.04 -18.84
C GLN A 143 -3.61 -3.52 -18.89
N GLY A 144 -4.20 -4.35 -18.01
CA GLY A 144 -3.93 -5.79 -17.91
C GLY A 144 -2.53 -6.14 -17.38
N LYS A 145 -1.82 -5.19 -16.74
CA LYS A 145 -0.46 -5.37 -16.23
C LYS A 145 -0.43 -5.78 -14.77
N THR A 146 0.57 -6.60 -14.43
CA THR A 146 0.96 -6.87 -13.04
C THR A 146 2.01 -5.85 -12.63
N VAL A 147 1.72 -5.07 -11.60
CA VAL A 147 2.51 -3.89 -11.21
C VAL A 147 3.03 -4.03 -9.79
N LEU A 148 4.28 -3.63 -9.56
CA LEU A 148 4.87 -3.46 -8.23
C LEU A 148 5.07 -1.97 -7.95
N ASP A 149 4.63 -1.49 -6.77
CA ASP A 149 4.90 -0.14 -6.26
C ASP A 149 5.80 -0.24 -5.01
N VAL A 150 7.08 0.10 -5.16
CA VAL A 150 8.08 0.03 -4.09
C VAL A 150 8.05 1.31 -3.26
N GLY A 151 7.91 1.16 -1.93
CA GLY A 151 7.74 2.30 -1.02
C GLY A 151 6.38 2.99 -1.24
N CYS A 152 5.32 2.19 -1.41
CA CYS A 152 4.00 2.67 -1.83
C CYS A 152 3.30 3.56 -0.79
N GLY A 153 3.75 3.59 0.47
CA GLY A 153 3.07 4.28 1.57
C GLY A 153 1.67 3.71 1.81
N SER A 154 0.68 4.59 1.94
CA SER A 154 -0.73 4.21 2.10
C SER A 154 -1.40 3.65 0.82
N GLY A 155 -0.63 3.44 -0.25
CA GLY A 155 -1.13 2.84 -1.48
C GLY A 155 -1.81 3.81 -2.46
N TYR A 156 -1.68 5.13 -2.29
CA TYR A 156 -2.34 6.09 -3.20
C TYR A 156 -2.05 5.79 -4.68
N HIS A 157 -0.77 5.65 -5.05
CA HIS A 157 -0.41 5.36 -6.43
C HIS A 157 -0.86 3.96 -6.86
N ALA A 158 -0.85 2.97 -5.94
CA ALA A 158 -1.36 1.63 -6.25
C ALA A 158 -2.85 1.68 -6.64
N TRP A 159 -3.67 2.46 -5.94
CA TRP A 159 -5.07 2.69 -6.34
C TRP A 159 -5.19 3.38 -7.71
N ARG A 160 -4.35 4.39 -7.99
CA ARG A 160 -4.32 5.09 -9.29
C ARG A 160 -3.88 4.17 -10.43
N MET A 161 -2.91 3.26 -10.19
CA MET A 161 -2.48 2.25 -11.15
C MET A 161 -3.62 1.27 -11.47
N ARG A 162 -4.39 0.86 -10.46
CA ARG A 162 -5.59 0.05 -10.67
C ARG A 162 -6.66 0.81 -11.47
N GLY A 163 -6.90 2.08 -11.15
CA GLY A 163 -7.77 2.98 -11.92
C GLY A 163 -7.33 3.14 -13.38
N ALA A 164 -6.02 3.10 -13.65
CA ALA A 164 -5.44 3.09 -14.99
C ALA A 164 -5.50 1.71 -15.69
N GLY A 165 -6.19 0.72 -15.10
CA GLY A 165 -6.48 -0.57 -15.70
C GLY A 165 -5.48 -1.69 -15.40
N ALA A 166 -4.55 -1.50 -14.46
CA ALA A 166 -3.68 -2.60 -14.03
C ALA A 166 -4.52 -3.79 -13.53
N GLU A 167 -4.11 -5.01 -13.88
CA GLU A 167 -4.81 -6.24 -13.49
C GLU A 167 -4.58 -6.56 -12.01
N LEU A 168 -3.33 -6.41 -11.58
CA LEU A 168 -2.91 -6.63 -10.20
C LEU A 168 -1.86 -5.59 -9.82
N VAL A 169 -2.05 -4.93 -8.69
CA VAL A 169 -1.06 -4.01 -8.12
C VAL A 169 -0.66 -4.48 -6.73
N ILE A 170 0.63 -4.68 -6.54
CA ILE A 170 1.19 -5.01 -5.24
C ILE A 170 2.11 -3.86 -4.82
N GLY A 171 1.76 -3.19 -3.74
CA GLY A 171 2.63 -2.24 -3.07
C GLY A 171 3.43 -2.92 -1.98
N ILE A 172 4.69 -2.55 -1.81
CA ILE A 172 5.50 -2.94 -0.65
C ILE A 172 5.88 -1.71 0.16
N GLU A 173 5.71 -1.80 1.48
CA GLU A 173 5.93 -0.69 2.40
C GLU A 173 6.43 -1.21 3.76
N PRO A 174 7.66 -0.88 4.17
CA PRO A 174 8.20 -1.40 5.43
C PRO A 174 7.60 -0.76 6.69
N SER A 175 6.93 0.41 6.57
CA SER A 175 6.31 1.08 7.72
C SER A 175 4.90 0.53 7.99
N PRO A 176 4.67 -0.10 9.15
CA PRO A 176 3.36 -0.69 9.44
C PRO A 176 2.24 0.34 9.55
N LEU A 177 2.53 1.60 9.94
CA LEU A 177 1.52 2.65 9.95
C LEU A 177 0.90 2.85 8.57
N PHE A 178 1.73 2.93 7.52
CA PHE A 178 1.25 3.16 6.17
C PHE A 178 0.50 1.95 5.61
N VAL A 179 0.92 0.74 5.99
CA VAL A 179 0.17 -0.49 5.66
C VAL A 179 -1.19 -0.50 6.36
N VAL A 180 -1.27 -0.06 7.62
CA VAL A 180 -2.56 0.06 8.34
C VAL A 180 -3.45 1.13 7.71
N GLN A 181 -2.88 2.25 7.23
CA GLN A 181 -3.62 3.27 6.46
C GLN A 181 -4.23 2.67 5.19
N TYR A 182 -3.45 1.86 4.44
CA TYR A 182 -3.99 1.12 3.29
C TYR A 182 -5.17 0.23 3.72
N TRP A 183 -5.07 -0.52 4.81
CA TRP A 183 -6.16 -1.38 5.27
C TRP A 183 -7.39 -0.60 5.72
N ALA A 184 -7.22 0.60 6.28
CA ALA A 184 -8.34 1.49 6.57
C ALA A 184 -9.07 1.96 5.30
N LEU A 185 -8.33 2.21 4.20
CA LEU A 185 -8.91 2.52 2.89
C LEU A 185 -9.53 1.28 2.26
N GLN A 186 -8.84 0.14 2.31
CA GLN A 186 -9.31 -1.14 1.78
C GLN A 186 -10.62 -1.60 2.43
N HIS A 187 -10.83 -1.28 3.71
CA HIS A 187 -12.08 -1.54 4.41
C HIS A 187 -13.31 -0.97 3.65
N PHE A 188 -13.17 0.18 3.02
CA PHE A 188 -14.20 0.82 2.23
C PHE A 188 -14.12 0.46 0.74
N LEU A 189 -12.92 0.47 0.16
CA LEU A 189 -12.72 0.27 -1.27
C LEU A 189 -12.95 -1.18 -1.72
N GLN A 190 -12.76 -2.16 -0.84
CA GLN A 190 -13.04 -3.59 -1.03
C GLN A 190 -12.56 -4.13 -2.40
N ASN A 191 -11.31 -3.84 -2.75
CA ASN A 191 -10.75 -4.18 -4.05
C ASN A 191 -9.70 -5.29 -3.93
N ASP A 192 -9.95 -6.44 -4.55
CA ASP A 192 -9.11 -7.63 -4.47
C ASP A 192 -8.00 -7.68 -5.54
N ASP A 193 -7.73 -6.56 -6.21
CA ASP A 193 -6.69 -6.42 -7.22
C ASP A 193 -5.59 -5.43 -6.80
N VAL A 194 -5.70 -4.81 -5.62
CA VAL A 194 -4.69 -3.93 -5.03
C VAL A 194 -4.34 -4.45 -3.64
N PHE A 195 -3.06 -4.65 -3.38
CA PHE A 195 -2.57 -5.08 -2.08
C PHE A 195 -1.37 -4.24 -1.65
N VAL A 196 -1.28 -3.91 -0.37
CA VAL A 196 -0.08 -3.35 0.24
C VAL A 196 0.46 -4.33 1.28
N VAL A 197 1.70 -4.74 1.09
CA VAL A 197 2.37 -5.75 1.92
C VAL A 197 3.41 -5.06 2.80
N PRO A 198 3.50 -5.40 4.10
CA PRO A 198 4.56 -4.91 4.98
C PRO A 198 5.88 -5.60 4.63
N ALA A 199 6.60 -5.08 3.64
CA ALA A 199 7.85 -5.63 3.15
C ALA A 199 8.77 -4.53 2.61
N ALA A 200 10.06 -4.76 2.67
CA ALA A 200 11.07 -3.99 1.96
C ALA A 200 11.46 -4.69 0.64
N CYS A 201 12.18 -4.01 -0.24
CA CYS A 201 12.60 -4.56 -1.53
C CYS A 201 13.44 -5.84 -1.36
N GLU A 202 14.29 -5.85 -0.33
CA GLU A 202 15.17 -6.97 0.04
C GLU A 202 14.42 -8.23 0.49
N ASP A 203 13.14 -8.11 0.81
CA ASP A 203 12.30 -9.24 1.25
C ASP A 203 11.69 -10.01 0.07
N LEU A 204 11.84 -9.50 -1.16
CA LEU A 204 11.36 -10.18 -2.34
C LEU A 204 12.38 -11.21 -2.84
N PRO A 205 11.94 -12.33 -3.42
CA PRO A 205 12.84 -13.29 -4.03
C PRO A 205 13.67 -12.64 -5.14
N SER A 206 14.98 -12.93 -5.16
CA SER A 206 15.84 -12.50 -6.27
C SER A 206 15.42 -13.15 -7.59
N ASN A 207 15.60 -12.43 -8.71
CA ASN A 207 15.28 -12.91 -10.06
C ASN A 207 13.81 -13.37 -10.24
N LEU A 208 12.88 -12.71 -9.57
CA LEU A 208 11.45 -13.05 -9.63
C LEU A 208 10.86 -12.88 -11.04
N GLN A 209 11.29 -11.85 -11.79
CA GLN A 209 10.92 -11.57 -13.18
C GLN A 209 9.41 -11.68 -13.45
N ALA A 210 8.59 -11.16 -12.56
CA ALA A 210 7.15 -11.39 -12.55
C ALA A 210 6.30 -10.15 -12.83
N PHE A 211 6.90 -8.94 -12.75
CA PHE A 211 6.18 -7.69 -12.92
C PHE A 211 6.37 -7.09 -14.31
N ASP A 212 5.27 -6.63 -14.92
CA ASP A 212 5.29 -5.91 -16.20
C ASP A 212 5.83 -4.49 -15.99
N THR A 213 5.50 -3.86 -14.87
CA THR A 213 5.96 -2.53 -14.50
C THR A 213 6.33 -2.50 -13.01
N VAL A 214 7.48 -1.91 -12.71
CA VAL A 214 7.92 -1.64 -11.33
C VAL A 214 8.04 -0.14 -11.14
N PHE A 215 7.37 0.39 -10.13
CA PHE A 215 7.51 1.78 -9.71
C PHE A 215 8.42 1.88 -8.50
N SER A 216 9.32 2.85 -8.51
CA SER A 216 10.16 3.24 -7.38
C SER A 216 10.22 4.76 -7.33
N MET A 217 9.28 5.34 -6.56
CA MET A 217 9.06 6.79 -6.55
C MET A 217 9.34 7.38 -5.17
N GLY A 218 10.43 8.13 -5.05
CA GLY A 218 10.86 8.72 -3.78
C GLY A 218 11.56 7.72 -2.85
N VAL A 219 12.23 6.69 -3.40
CA VAL A 219 12.90 5.64 -2.62
C VAL A 219 14.41 5.67 -2.80
N LEU A 220 14.91 6.00 -3.99
CA LEU A 220 16.31 5.85 -4.36
C LEU A 220 17.27 6.59 -3.41
N TYR A 221 16.91 7.80 -2.98
CA TYR A 221 17.71 8.62 -2.08
C TYR A 221 17.74 8.12 -0.62
N HIS A 222 16.90 7.12 -0.28
CA HIS A 222 16.97 6.41 1.01
C HIS A 222 17.87 5.17 0.97
N ARG A 223 18.37 4.80 -0.21
CA ARG A 223 19.18 3.59 -0.39
C ARG A 223 20.66 3.88 -0.22
N ARG A 224 21.38 3.00 0.51
CA ARG A 224 22.84 3.10 0.68
C ARG A 224 23.58 2.98 -0.63
N SER A 225 23.14 2.08 -1.50
CA SER A 225 23.67 1.86 -2.84
C SER A 225 22.54 2.01 -3.84
N PRO A 226 22.45 3.17 -4.52
CA PRO A 226 21.47 3.38 -5.58
C PRO A 226 21.59 2.37 -6.72
N MET A 227 22.82 1.95 -7.06
CA MET A 227 23.05 0.99 -8.15
C MET A 227 22.55 -0.40 -7.79
N ASP A 228 22.79 -0.86 -6.55
CA ASP A 228 22.26 -2.16 -6.10
C ASP A 228 20.73 -2.16 -6.10
N HIS A 229 20.11 -1.05 -5.67
CA HIS A 229 18.66 -0.91 -5.74
C HIS A 229 18.13 -1.01 -7.18
N LEU A 230 18.78 -0.36 -8.14
CA LEU A 230 18.38 -0.48 -9.56
C LEU A 230 18.53 -1.91 -10.08
N LEU A 231 19.55 -2.64 -9.65
CA LEU A 231 19.74 -4.05 -10.00
C LEU A 231 18.68 -4.93 -9.35
N GLU A 232 18.32 -4.69 -8.09
CA GLU A 232 17.20 -5.37 -7.41
C GLU A 232 15.89 -5.16 -8.18
N LEU A 233 15.55 -3.91 -8.52
CA LEU A 233 14.34 -3.60 -9.29
C LEU A 233 14.32 -4.27 -10.66
N LYS A 234 15.47 -4.32 -11.35
CA LYS A 234 15.62 -5.00 -12.64
C LYS A 234 15.32 -6.49 -12.54
N GLN A 235 15.73 -7.15 -11.45
CA GLN A 235 15.51 -8.58 -11.24
C GLN A 235 14.04 -8.94 -10.97
N LEU A 236 13.20 -7.95 -10.61
CA LEU A 236 11.77 -8.15 -10.39
C LEU A 236 10.96 -8.00 -11.68
N LEU A 237 11.49 -7.29 -12.69
CA LEU A 237 10.85 -7.06 -13.98
C LEU A 237 10.91 -8.28 -14.89
N LYS A 238 9.79 -8.54 -15.58
CA LYS A 238 9.78 -9.42 -16.76
C LYS A 238 10.77 -8.92 -17.81
N PRO A 239 11.22 -9.79 -18.74
CA PRO A 239 11.86 -9.31 -19.97
C PRO A 239 10.98 -8.23 -20.63
N ASP A 240 11.59 -7.13 -21.07
CA ASP A 240 10.90 -5.96 -21.67
C ASP A 240 9.93 -5.22 -20.73
N GLY A 241 9.97 -5.50 -19.43
CA GLY A 241 9.22 -4.77 -18.40
C GLY A 241 9.74 -3.34 -18.22
N GLN A 242 8.88 -2.43 -17.72
CA GLN A 242 9.20 -1.03 -17.53
C GLN A 242 9.54 -0.74 -16.06
N LEU A 243 10.67 -0.04 -15.82
CA LEU A 243 10.94 0.63 -14.55
C LEU A 243 10.50 2.10 -14.63
N VAL A 244 9.65 2.52 -13.72
CA VAL A 244 9.30 3.93 -13.51
C VAL A 244 10.03 4.42 -12.25
N LEU A 245 11.09 5.20 -12.46
CA LEU A 245 11.92 5.75 -11.39
C LEU A 245 11.67 7.24 -11.25
N GLU A 246 11.37 7.67 -10.03
CA GLU A 246 11.32 9.11 -9.68
C GLU A 246 12.17 9.35 -8.45
N THR A 247 13.06 10.34 -8.52
CA THR A 247 13.96 10.69 -7.43
C THR A 247 14.30 12.17 -7.45
N LEU A 248 14.93 12.64 -6.38
CA LEU A 248 15.47 14.00 -6.32
C LEU A 248 16.67 14.12 -7.26
N VAL A 249 16.75 15.24 -7.92
CA VAL A 249 17.89 15.66 -8.73
C VAL A 249 18.26 17.11 -8.38
N ILE A 250 19.49 17.48 -8.61
CA ILE A 250 19.97 18.87 -8.48
C ILE A 250 20.57 19.31 -9.80
N ASP A 251 20.52 20.61 -10.08
CA ASP A 251 21.28 21.20 -11.17
C ASP A 251 22.75 21.29 -10.74
N GLY A 252 23.65 20.74 -11.56
CA GLY A 252 25.07 20.71 -11.23
C GLY A 252 25.87 19.78 -12.14
N ASP A 253 27.14 19.65 -11.81
CA ASP A 253 28.10 18.73 -12.44
C ASP A 253 28.59 17.68 -11.41
N GLU A 254 29.64 16.92 -11.77
CA GLU A 254 30.25 15.90 -10.93
C GLU A 254 30.86 16.41 -9.61
N ASN A 255 31.04 17.73 -9.46
CA ASN A 255 31.55 18.36 -8.26
C ASN A 255 30.45 18.91 -7.35
N THR A 256 29.18 18.87 -7.80
CA THR A 256 28.04 19.37 -7.04
C THR A 256 27.57 18.30 -6.07
N VAL A 257 27.49 18.63 -4.79
CA VAL A 257 27.03 17.73 -3.72
C VAL A 257 25.83 18.32 -3.02
N LEU A 258 24.87 17.46 -2.66
CA LEU A 258 23.74 17.81 -1.80
C LEU A 258 24.17 17.89 -0.33
#